data_efbb58a402b8a96701fc4113a9d102df
#
_entry.id   efbb58a402b8a96701fc4113a9d102df
#
_cell.length_a   1.000
_cell.length_b   1.000
_cell.length_c   1.000
_cell.angle_alpha   90.00
_cell.angle_beta   90.00
_cell.angle_gamma   90.00
#
_symmetry.space_group_name_H-M   'P 1'
#
loop_
_entity.id
_entity.type
_entity.pdbx_description
1 polymer ?
#
loop_
_entity_poly.entity_id
_entity_poly.type
_entity_poly.pdbx_seq_one_letter_code
_entity_poly.pdbx_strand_id
1 'polypeptide(L)'
;METTTNTTIHAFKKSETEEVRLCLRSFKGKSYLDLRTFFRSKGMGEFKPTRKGLTLPAELAPELEKAFQGVSFKAAGSLVQSA
;
A
#
# COMPACT_ATOMS: atom_id res chain seq x y z
N MET A 1 27.10 3.12 6.80
CA MET A 1 26.07 4.03 6.30
C MET A 1 24.78 3.28 6.05
N GLU A 2 23.69 3.82 6.56
CA GLU A 2 22.40 3.16 6.37
C GLU A 2 21.89 3.40 4.96
N THR A 3 21.38 2.33 4.37
CA THR A 3 20.81 2.41 3.03
C THR A 3 19.31 2.13 3.14
N THR A 4 18.51 3.05 2.63
CA THR A 4 17.08 2.84 2.59
C THR A 4 16.74 2.09 1.32
N THR A 5 16.11 0.94 1.47
CA THR A 5 15.66 0.13 0.35
C THR A 5 14.15 0.29 0.23
N ASN A 6 13.67 0.45 -0.99
CA ASN A 6 12.24 0.63 -1.22
C ASN A 6 11.85 -0.23 -2.40
N THR A 7 11.07 -1.28 -2.13
CA THR A 7 10.64 -2.23 -3.15
C THR A 7 9.13 -2.22 -3.23
N THR A 8 8.60 -1.97 -4.41
CA THR A 8 7.16 -2.05 -4.61
C THR A 8 6.75 -3.52 -4.71
N ILE A 9 5.89 -3.95 -3.79
CA ILE A 9 5.39 -5.32 -3.78
C ILE A 9 4.20 -5.45 -4.71
N HIS A 10 3.31 -4.46 -4.68
CA HIS A 10 2.10 -4.50 -5.46
C HIS A 10 1.61 -3.09 -5.69
N ALA A 11 1.00 -2.87 -6.84
CA ALA A 11 0.47 -1.56 -7.17
C ALA A 11 -0.77 -1.73 -8.04
N PHE A 12 -1.74 -0.86 -7.85
CA PHE A 12 -2.93 -0.86 -8.68
C PHE A 12 -3.50 0.54 -8.76
N LYS A 13 -4.14 0.84 -9.87
CA LYS A 13 -4.73 2.15 -10.08
C LYS A 13 -6.03 2.29 -9.32
N LYS A 14 -6.18 3.40 -8.66
CA LYS A 14 -7.42 3.77 -8.02
C LYS A 14 -8.24 4.63 -8.98
N SER A 15 -7.55 5.43 -9.79
CA SER A 15 -8.15 6.27 -10.81
C SER A 15 -7.06 6.61 -11.81
N GLU A 16 -7.35 7.47 -12.78
CA GLU A 16 -6.33 7.89 -13.74
C GLU A 16 -5.20 8.66 -13.09
N THR A 17 -5.49 9.37 -12.02
CA THR A 17 -4.51 10.22 -11.36
C THR A 17 -3.99 9.64 -10.06
N GLU A 18 -4.56 8.54 -9.58
CA GLU A 18 -4.14 7.97 -8.31
C GLU A 18 -3.82 6.48 -8.42
N GLU A 19 -2.79 6.08 -7.72
CA GLU A 19 -2.36 4.69 -7.67
C GLU A 19 -2.05 4.33 -6.22
N VAL A 20 -2.47 3.14 -5.81
CA VAL A 20 -2.15 2.64 -4.48
C VAL A 20 -0.98 1.69 -4.61
N ARG A 21 0.04 1.89 -3.80
CA ARG A 21 1.22 1.03 -3.81
C ARG A 21 1.50 0.48 -2.43
N LEU A 22 1.78 -0.80 -2.39
CA LEU A 22 2.27 -1.46 -1.18
C LEU A 22 3.76 -1.68 -1.38
N CYS A 23 4.55 -1.08 -0.52
CA CYS A 23 6.01 -1.13 -0.64
C CYS A 23 6.63 -1.72 0.61
N LEU A 24 7.74 -2.40 0.42
CA LEU A 24 8.56 -2.87 1.52
C LEU A 24 9.76 -1.94 1.60
N ARG A 25 9.94 -1.35 2.76
CA ARG A 25 11.03 -0.41 2.99
C ARG A 25 11.93 -0.92 4.09
N SER A 26 13.22 -0.72 3.91
CA SER A 26 14.20 -1.12 4.91
C SER A 26 14.98 0.10 5.34
N PHE A 27 15.10 0.29 6.63
CA PHE A 27 15.79 1.44 7.18
C PHE A 27 16.40 1.07 8.52
N LYS A 28 17.70 1.29 8.67
CA LYS A 28 18.44 1.02 9.91
C LYS A 28 18.20 -0.40 10.42
N GLY A 29 18.28 -1.36 9.51
CA GLY A 29 18.14 -2.77 9.88
C GLY A 29 16.74 -3.23 10.19
N LYS A 30 15.76 -2.37 10.00
CA LYS A 30 14.36 -2.73 10.23
C LYS A 30 13.58 -2.64 8.94
N SER A 31 12.56 -3.48 8.83
CA SER A 31 11.70 -3.50 7.65
C SER A 31 10.33 -2.96 7.98
N TYR A 32 9.78 -2.22 7.02
CA TYR A 32 8.48 -1.59 7.17
C TYR A 32 7.63 -1.84 5.94
N LEU A 33 6.33 -1.92 6.14
CA LEU A 33 5.37 -1.93 5.06
C LEU A 33 4.79 -0.53 4.95
N ASP A 34 4.73 -0.03 3.72
CA ASP A 34 4.17 1.28 3.47
C ASP A 34 3.06 1.14 2.43
N LEU A 35 1.84 1.42 2.84
CA LEU A 35 0.68 1.38 1.95
C LEU A 35 0.28 2.82 1.71
N ARG A 36 0.40 3.28 0.45
CA ARG A 36 0.30 4.70 0.18
C ARG A 36 -0.35 4.98 -1.16
N THR A 37 -1.05 6.11 -1.22
CA THR A 37 -1.60 6.61 -2.46
C THR A 37 -0.55 7.47 -3.14
N PHE A 38 -0.35 7.23 -4.43
CA PHE A 38 0.52 8.03 -5.28
C PHE A 38 -0.36 8.83 -6.23
N PHE A 39 0.10 9.99 -6.61
CA PHE A 39 -0.67 10.90 -7.44
C PHE A 39 0.16 11.38 -8.62
N ARG A 40 -0.50 11.60 -9.76
CA ARG A 40 0.12 12.27 -10.89
C ARG A 40 -0.88 13.24 -11.50
N SER A 41 -0.36 14.29 -12.13
CA SER A 41 -1.20 15.22 -12.87
C SER A 41 -1.82 14.51 -14.05
N LYS A 42 -3.04 14.85 -14.37
CA LYS A 42 -3.77 14.18 -15.43
C LYS A 42 -2.97 14.21 -16.74
N GLY A 43 -2.76 13.03 -17.29
CA GLY A 43 -2.07 12.87 -18.56
C GLY A 43 -0.59 13.19 -18.52
N MET A 44 -0.02 13.38 -17.37
CA MET A 44 1.37 13.83 -17.28
C MET A 44 2.15 13.10 -16.21
N GLY A 45 3.38 12.81 -16.56
CA GLY A 45 4.40 12.46 -15.61
C GLY A 45 4.21 11.17 -14.86
N GLU A 46 5.07 10.98 -13.89
CA GLU A 46 5.08 9.79 -13.06
C GLU A 46 4.32 10.03 -11.78
N PHE A 47 3.86 8.94 -11.19
CA PHE A 47 3.17 9.00 -9.92
C PHE A 47 4.15 9.38 -8.81
N LYS A 48 3.71 10.25 -7.92
CA LYS A 48 4.50 10.69 -6.78
C LYS A 48 3.77 10.37 -5.49
N PRO A 49 4.51 10.05 -4.42
CA PRO A 49 3.88 9.71 -3.16
C PRO A 49 3.14 10.91 -2.56
N THR A 50 2.07 10.60 -1.84
CA THR A 50 1.30 11.60 -1.12
C THR A 50 1.32 11.28 0.38
N ARG A 51 0.67 12.11 1.16
CA ARG A 51 0.56 11.86 2.60
C ARG A 51 -0.51 10.84 2.94
N LYS A 52 -1.29 10.43 1.94
CA LYS A 52 -2.37 9.46 2.16
C LYS A 52 -1.79 8.07 2.20
N GLY A 53 -1.61 7.54 3.38
CA GLY A 53 -1.06 6.23 3.55
C GLY A 53 -0.65 5.98 4.98
N LEU A 54 -0.10 4.81 5.20
CA LEU A 54 0.39 4.46 6.52
C LEU A 54 1.62 3.57 6.40
N THR A 55 2.45 3.62 7.42
CA THR A 55 3.66 2.82 7.49
C THR A 55 3.60 2.00 8.76
N LEU A 56 3.88 0.71 8.63
CA LEU A 56 3.85 -0.22 9.75
C LEU A 56 5.12 -1.06 9.77
N PRO A 57 5.57 -1.48 10.97
CA PRO A 57 6.64 -2.48 11.02
C PRO A 57 6.22 -3.72 10.23
N ALA A 58 7.13 -4.28 9.46
CA ALA A 58 6.80 -5.43 8.62
C ALA A 58 6.34 -6.63 9.43
N GLU A 59 6.74 -6.71 10.69
CA GLU A 59 6.34 -7.81 11.56
C GLU A 59 4.84 -7.81 11.83
N LEU A 60 4.15 -6.72 11.53
CA LEU A 60 2.70 -6.65 11.70
C LEU A 60 1.94 -7.10 10.45
N ALA A 61 2.64 -7.53 9.41
CA ALA A 61 1.99 -8.00 8.20
C ALA A 61 0.95 -9.09 8.47
N PRO A 62 1.20 -10.07 9.37
CA PRO A 62 0.17 -11.07 9.65
C PRO A 62 -1.12 -10.48 10.19
N GLU A 63 -1.04 -9.38 10.92
CA GLU A 63 -2.23 -8.73 11.44
C GLU A 63 -3.07 -8.13 10.32
N LEU A 64 -2.39 -7.54 9.32
CA LEU A 64 -3.09 -7.01 8.16
C LEU A 64 -3.74 -8.13 7.36
N GLU A 65 -3.02 -9.24 7.22
CA GLU A 65 -3.56 -10.39 6.50
C GLU A 65 -4.83 -10.90 7.16
N LYS A 66 -4.82 -11.00 8.48
CA LYS A 66 -6.01 -11.41 9.23
C LYS A 66 -7.15 -10.43 9.01
N ALA A 67 -6.85 -9.15 9.01
CA ALA A 67 -7.88 -8.14 8.81
C ALA A 67 -8.54 -8.29 7.45
N PHE A 68 -7.75 -8.55 6.42
CA PHE A 68 -8.31 -8.74 5.09
C PHE A 68 -9.11 -10.03 4.97
N GLN A 69 -8.73 -11.06 5.71
CA GLN A 69 -9.48 -12.30 5.72
C GLN A 69 -10.86 -12.13 6.34
N GLY A 70 -11.01 -11.14 7.24
CA GLY A 70 -12.30 -10.84 7.84
C GLY A 70 -13.23 -10.07 6.94
N VAL A 71 -12.83 -9.85 5.69
CA VAL A 71 -13.59 -9.07 4.73
C VAL A 71 -13.79 -9.91 3.48
N SER A 72 -15.00 -9.89 2.91
CA SER A 72 -15.21 -10.56 1.64
C SER A 72 -15.76 -9.57 0.62
N PHE A 73 -15.45 -9.84 -0.64
CA PHE A 73 -15.86 -8.98 -1.75
C PHE A 73 -16.83 -9.71 -2.61
N LYS A 74 -17.94 -9.06 -2.96
CA LYS A 74 -18.93 -9.61 -3.85
C LYS A 74 -18.61 -9.20 -5.28
N ALA A 75 -19.26 -9.87 -6.24
CA ALA A 75 -18.98 -9.63 -7.64
C ALA A 75 -19.14 -8.17 -8.05
N ALA A 76 -20.04 -7.45 -7.42
CA ALA A 76 -20.26 -6.04 -7.74
C ALA A 76 -19.27 -5.10 -7.03
N GLY A 77 -18.25 -5.65 -6.40
CA GLY A 77 -17.31 -4.83 -5.67
C GLY A 77 -17.79 -4.44 -4.28
N SER A 78 -18.92 -4.97 -3.86
CA SER A 78 -19.42 -4.70 -2.53
C SER A 78 -18.53 -5.31 -1.48
N LEU A 79 -18.33 -4.59 -0.41
CA LEU A 79 -17.53 -5.04 0.70
C LEU A 79 -18.44 -5.57 1.79
N VAL A 80 -18.22 -6.81 2.19
CA VAL A 80 -19.02 -7.45 3.25
C VAL A 80 -18.06 -7.86 4.34
N GLN A 81 -18.33 -7.38 5.55
CA GLN A 81 -17.51 -7.73 6.69
C GLN A 81 -18.00 -9.03 7.30
N SER A 82 -17.08 -9.96 7.55
CA SER A 82 -17.39 -11.21 8.20
C SER A 82 -17.59 -10.97 9.69
N ALA A 83 -18.56 -11.64 10.23
CA ALA A 83 -18.85 -11.54 11.66
C ALA A 83 -17.80 -12.27 12.48
#